data_bb3cb18217c57b74d2f2dca3a2d19adb
#
_entry.id   bb3cb18217c57b74d2f2dca3a2d19adb
#
_cell.length_a   1.000
_cell.length_b   1.000
_cell.length_c   1.000
_cell.angle_alpha   90.00
_cell.angle_beta   90.00
_cell.angle_gamma   90.00
#
_symmetry.space_group_name_H-M   'P 1'
#
loop_
_entity.id
_entity.type
_entity.pdbx_description
1 polymer ?
#
loop_
_entity_poly.entity_id
_entity_poly.type
_entity_poly.pdbx_seq_one_letter_code
_entity_poly.pdbx_strand_id
1 'polypeptide(L)'
;MAKIVNKYPVGIQTFEKIRKKGYLYIDKTQYIVDFREKQMSYVFLSRPRRFGKSLFASTLQAYFEGRKELFEGLAIADYEKDWVKHPVFHFDLSGAKHMGIEQLERYLADMLEEQETIWGYKTHQIDANLRLKDLVKRAYEQTGEKVVVIIDEYDAPLLDVVHEKENLLPLRRIMQNFYSPLKMLDPYLEFTFITGITKFSQLSIFSELNNLDNISMFDQYSAICGISKKELTTQMKPDVAALGEALGMTYEECLAELTRYYDGYHFSEKSEDIFNPFSLVKALNADKIAPYWFGSGTPSYLIKTLQKYHVNVMDIEKKSCDVDDFDVSPEMMTSALPLLYQSGYLTIKKYNPMLHRYTLEYPNREVKIGMLKSLAPNYLSPISLDNNSLVGDFLEKLYDADVEGAMVRLKAYLASISNRLSNKNERDFQTVFYLIFNLMGAYMKVEEDSAIGRADAVVYMPDAVFVFELKYDGSAEEAIRQIDEKGYLIPYTADGKRLFKIGANYDSTQRTISNWIIKEE
;
A
#
# COMPACT_ATOMS: atom_id res chain seq x y z
N MET A 1 7.85 -32.54 -5.39
CA MET A 1 7.68 -31.12 -5.04
C MET A 1 8.75 -30.32 -5.74
N ALA A 2 8.36 -29.43 -6.66
CA ALA A 2 9.29 -28.49 -7.26
C ALA A 2 9.87 -27.61 -6.14
N LYS A 3 11.15 -27.37 -6.18
CA LYS A 3 11.84 -26.58 -5.16
C LYS A 3 12.01 -25.17 -5.68
N ILE A 4 11.73 -24.17 -4.85
CA ILE A 4 12.02 -22.77 -5.14
C ILE A 4 13.50 -22.64 -5.51
N VAL A 5 13.77 -22.01 -6.65
CA VAL A 5 15.11 -21.88 -7.24
C VAL A 5 15.83 -20.68 -6.65
N ASN A 6 15.12 -19.54 -6.50
CA ASN A 6 15.68 -18.30 -6.04
C ASN A 6 15.72 -18.19 -4.51
N LYS A 7 16.76 -17.57 -3.99
CA LYS A 7 16.87 -17.20 -2.59
C LYS A 7 16.34 -15.77 -2.40
N TYR A 8 15.24 -15.62 -1.70
CA TYR A 8 14.56 -14.33 -1.56
C TYR A 8 15.05 -13.50 -0.38
N PRO A 9 15.27 -12.18 -0.56
CA PRO A 9 15.74 -11.26 0.49
C PRO A 9 14.57 -10.75 1.37
N VAL A 10 13.81 -11.65 1.99
CA VAL A 10 12.67 -11.28 2.83
C VAL A 10 13.12 -10.40 4.00
N GLY A 11 12.65 -9.14 4.03
CA GLY A 11 13.00 -8.17 5.07
C GLY A 11 14.45 -7.64 5.00
N ILE A 12 15.18 -7.89 3.92
CA ILE A 12 16.53 -7.36 3.70
C ILE A 12 16.43 -6.15 2.76
N GLN A 13 16.92 -5.01 3.21
CA GLN A 13 16.92 -3.77 2.45
C GLN A 13 18.34 -3.25 2.14
N THR A 14 19.39 -3.97 2.54
CA THR A 14 20.78 -3.63 2.29
C THR A 14 21.26 -4.30 1.01
N PHE A 15 21.57 -3.51 -0.03
CA PHE A 15 22.00 -3.99 -1.34
C PHE A 15 23.25 -4.88 -1.26
N GLU A 16 24.28 -4.44 -0.54
CA GLU A 16 25.51 -5.21 -0.33
C GLU A 16 25.22 -6.62 0.24
N LYS A 17 24.34 -6.71 1.24
CA LYS A 17 23.96 -7.99 1.86
C LYS A 17 23.26 -8.91 0.87
N ILE A 18 22.41 -8.36 -0.02
CA ILE A 18 21.71 -9.09 -1.06
C ILE A 18 22.73 -9.67 -2.04
N ARG A 19 23.64 -8.84 -2.56
CA ARG A 19 24.64 -9.24 -3.54
C ARG A 19 25.64 -10.26 -2.98
N LYS A 20 26.22 -9.99 -1.81
CA LYS A 20 27.23 -10.88 -1.19
C LYS A 20 26.68 -12.24 -0.79
N LYS A 21 25.38 -12.32 -0.44
CA LYS A 21 24.76 -13.59 -0.01
C LYS A 21 24.03 -14.34 -1.14
N GLY A 22 24.08 -13.83 -2.37
CA GLY A 22 23.46 -14.44 -3.53
C GLY A 22 21.93 -14.52 -3.44
N TYR A 23 21.28 -13.50 -2.85
CA TYR A 23 19.83 -13.35 -2.93
C TYR A 23 19.43 -12.82 -4.31
N LEU A 24 18.21 -13.14 -4.74
CA LEU A 24 17.66 -12.54 -5.95
C LEU A 24 17.58 -11.02 -5.78
N TYR A 25 18.16 -10.30 -6.70
CA TYR A 25 18.04 -8.86 -6.85
C TYR A 25 17.34 -8.55 -8.18
N ILE A 26 16.19 -7.94 -8.14
CA ILE A 26 15.52 -7.43 -9.34
C ILE A 26 16.24 -6.14 -9.73
N ASP A 27 16.92 -6.17 -10.87
CA ASP A 27 17.80 -5.10 -11.29
C ASP A 27 17.04 -3.80 -11.61
N LYS A 28 17.29 -2.77 -10.82
CA LYS A 28 16.77 -1.41 -10.99
C LYS A 28 17.86 -0.39 -11.32
N THR A 29 19.07 -0.86 -11.62
CA THR A 29 20.22 0.03 -11.83
C THR A 29 20.13 0.84 -13.13
N GLN A 30 19.27 0.44 -14.09
CA GLN A 30 18.96 1.24 -15.26
C GLN A 30 18.44 2.65 -14.90
N TYR A 31 17.70 2.76 -13.77
CA TYR A 31 17.22 4.09 -13.33
C TYR A 31 18.36 4.99 -12.84
N ILE A 32 19.45 4.42 -12.32
CA ILE A 32 20.65 5.19 -11.99
C ILE A 32 21.30 5.72 -13.26
N VAL A 33 21.36 4.90 -14.32
CA VAL A 33 21.83 5.34 -15.65
C VAL A 33 20.98 6.51 -16.15
N ASP A 34 19.65 6.39 -16.08
CA ASP A 34 18.73 7.45 -16.51
C ASP A 34 18.95 8.76 -15.73
N PHE A 35 19.21 8.68 -14.42
CA PHE A 35 19.51 9.87 -13.62
C PHE A 35 20.81 10.54 -14.07
N ARG A 36 21.85 9.76 -14.38
CA ARG A 36 23.13 10.27 -14.89
C ARG A 36 22.99 10.89 -16.28
N GLU A 37 22.32 10.22 -17.21
CA GLU A 37 22.11 10.72 -18.57
C GLU A 37 21.31 12.04 -18.62
N LYS A 38 20.30 12.16 -17.73
CA LYS A 38 19.47 13.36 -17.62
C LYS A 38 20.06 14.44 -16.71
N GLN A 39 21.23 14.18 -16.13
CA GLN A 39 21.91 15.09 -15.20
C GLN A 39 21.02 15.54 -14.02
N MET A 40 20.20 14.61 -13.51
CA MET A 40 19.35 14.88 -12.34
C MET A 40 20.22 14.97 -11.09
N SER A 41 20.11 16.09 -10.36
CA SER A 41 20.91 16.33 -9.16
C SER A 41 20.09 16.21 -7.87
N TYR A 42 18.79 16.47 -7.94
CA TYR A 42 17.89 16.41 -6.78
C TYR A 42 16.66 15.60 -7.15
N VAL A 43 16.51 14.43 -6.58
CA VAL A 43 15.42 13.50 -6.91
C VAL A 43 14.58 13.18 -5.68
N PHE A 44 13.27 13.32 -5.82
CA PHE A 44 12.28 12.93 -4.82
C PHE A 44 11.43 11.77 -5.31
N LEU A 45 11.29 10.72 -4.49
CA LEU A 45 10.47 9.56 -4.76
C LEU A 45 9.58 9.21 -3.57
N SER A 46 8.26 9.30 -3.74
CA SER A 46 7.32 8.68 -2.79
C SER A 46 6.80 7.35 -3.32
N ARG A 47 6.75 6.35 -2.44
CA ARG A 47 6.12 5.04 -2.69
C ARG A 47 5.54 4.52 -1.37
N PRO A 48 4.52 3.66 -1.42
CA PRO A 48 3.98 3.01 -0.23
C PRO A 48 5.06 2.28 0.59
N ARG A 49 4.74 1.94 1.82
CA ARG A 49 5.61 1.12 2.66
C ARG A 49 5.89 -0.22 1.99
N ARG A 50 7.13 -0.75 2.19
CA ARG A 50 7.57 -2.07 1.71
C ARG A 50 7.64 -2.23 0.19
N PHE A 51 7.75 -1.13 -0.54
CA PHE A 51 7.95 -1.13 -2.00
C PHE A 51 9.42 -1.23 -2.45
N GLY A 52 10.38 -1.18 -1.52
CA GLY A 52 11.80 -1.30 -1.86
C GLY A 52 12.54 0.04 -1.97
N LYS A 53 11.98 1.15 -1.44
CA LYS A 53 12.65 2.47 -1.40
C LYS A 53 14.03 2.41 -0.74
N SER A 54 14.09 1.86 0.47
CA SER A 54 15.34 1.73 1.24
C SER A 54 16.36 0.83 0.54
N LEU A 55 15.90 -0.21 -0.19
CA LEU A 55 16.79 -1.03 -1.02
C LEU A 55 17.37 -0.20 -2.17
N PHE A 56 16.56 0.61 -2.84
CA PHE A 56 17.04 1.47 -3.91
C PHE A 56 17.98 2.56 -3.37
N ALA A 57 17.67 3.16 -2.21
CA ALA A 57 18.56 4.09 -1.49
C ALA A 57 19.93 3.43 -1.17
N SER A 58 19.91 2.20 -0.65
CA SER A 58 21.13 1.42 -0.40
C SER A 58 21.89 1.05 -1.69
N THR A 59 21.19 0.87 -2.81
CA THR A 59 21.82 0.64 -4.13
C THR A 59 22.52 1.92 -4.62
N LEU A 60 21.85 3.08 -4.49
CA LEU A 60 22.45 4.39 -4.79
C LEU A 60 23.68 4.66 -3.94
N GLN A 61 23.61 4.37 -2.63
CA GLN A 61 24.75 4.50 -1.73
C GLN A 61 25.95 3.69 -2.23
N ALA A 62 25.75 2.40 -2.49
CA ALA A 62 26.81 1.53 -2.97
C ALA A 62 27.39 1.99 -4.33
N TYR A 63 26.56 2.53 -5.21
CA TYR A 63 26.99 3.08 -6.49
C TYR A 63 27.92 4.30 -6.30
N PHE A 64 27.47 5.29 -5.53
CA PHE A 64 28.26 6.51 -5.30
C PHE A 64 29.47 6.30 -4.38
N GLU A 65 29.49 5.23 -3.59
CA GLU A 65 30.70 4.78 -2.87
C GLU A 65 31.72 4.09 -3.81
N GLY A 66 31.42 3.93 -5.10
CA GLY A 66 32.28 3.30 -6.08
C GLY A 66 32.45 1.79 -5.90
N ARG A 67 31.46 1.11 -5.29
CA ARG A 67 31.49 -0.32 -4.96
C ARG A 67 31.21 -1.20 -6.20
N LYS A 68 32.04 -1.08 -7.23
CA LYS A 68 31.89 -1.75 -8.52
C LYS A 68 31.63 -3.25 -8.41
N GLU A 69 32.28 -3.94 -7.47
CA GLU A 69 32.16 -5.38 -7.27
C GLU A 69 30.73 -5.85 -6.94
N LEU A 70 29.88 -4.96 -6.42
CA LEU A 70 28.49 -5.28 -6.11
C LEU A 70 27.58 -5.22 -7.32
N PHE A 71 28.00 -4.58 -8.39
CA PHE A 71 27.19 -4.32 -9.59
C PHE A 71 27.50 -5.26 -10.75
N GLU A 72 28.38 -6.23 -10.56
CA GLU A 72 28.72 -7.21 -11.59
C GLU A 72 27.45 -7.92 -12.11
N GLY A 73 27.28 -7.91 -13.45
CA GLY A 73 26.12 -8.51 -14.12
C GLY A 73 24.82 -7.71 -14.01
N LEU A 74 24.85 -6.45 -13.51
CA LEU A 74 23.72 -5.54 -13.53
C LEU A 74 23.86 -4.51 -14.66
N ALA A 75 22.75 -3.95 -15.12
CA ALA A 75 22.69 -3.05 -16.27
C ALA A 75 23.67 -1.88 -16.19
N ILE A 76 23.85 -1.28 -15.02
CA ILE A 76 24.76 -0.15 -14.82
C ILE A 76 26.22 -0.51 -15.07
N ALA A 77 26.62 -1.78 -14.91
CA ALA A 77 28.01 -2.20 -15.12
C ALA A 77 28.45 -2.09 -16.57
N ASP A 78 27.52 -2.16 -17.53
CA ASP A 78 27.79 -1.96 -18.94
C ASP A 78 27.94 -0.46 -19.30
N TYR A 79 27.28 0.41 -18.55
CA TYR A 79 27.27 1.85 -18.74
C TYR A 79 28.43 2.54 -18.01
N GLU A 80 28.57 2.32 -16.70
CA GLU A 80 29.52 3.02 -15.85
C GLU A 80 30.95 2.47 -16.01
N LYS A 81 31.90 3.36 -16.29
CA LYS A 81 33.31 3.00 -16.51
C LYS A 81 34.22 3.49 -15.39
N ASP A 82 33.95 4.68 -14.87
CA ASP A 82 34.89 5.36 -13.98
C ASP A 82 34.72 4.99 -12.52
N TRP A 83 33.50 4.67 -12.10
CA TRP A 83 33.17 4.27 -10.70
C TRP A 83 33.74 5.26 -9.68
N VAL A 84 33.51 6.55 -9.93
CA VAL A 84 33.99 7.61 -9.04
C VAL A 84 33.47 7.39 -7.62
N LYS A 85 34.37 7.55 -6.65
CA LYS A 85 34.05 7.38 -5.24
C LYS A 85 33.72 8.71 -4.60
N HIS A 86 32.46 8.95 -4.31
CA HIS A 86 31.95 10.13 -3.61
C HIS A 86 31.83 9.90 -2.10
N PRO A 87 31.96 10.91 -1.24
CA PRO A 87 31.45 10.87 0.13
C PRO A 87 29.92 10.73 0.09
N VAL A 88 29.37 9.74 0.80
CA VAL A 88 27.92 9.50 0.85
C VAL A 88 27.41 9.68 2.26
N PHE A 89 26.44 10.56 2.46
CA PHE A 89 25.71 10.74 3.70
C PHE A 89 24.32 10.14 3.56
N HIS A 90 24.09 9.01 4.21
CA HIS A 90 22.81 8.34 4.19
C HIS A 90 22.12 8.52 5.55
N PHE A 91 21.04 9.29 5.57
CA PHE A 91 20.21 9.57 6.74
C PHE A 91 18.92 8.74 6.67
N ASP A 92 18.82 7.73 7.52
CA ASP A 92 17.62 6.89 7.66
C ASP A 92 16.77 7.40 8.84
N LEU A 93 15.63 8.01 8.54
CA LEU A 93 14.70 8.55 9.53
C LEU A 93 13.62 7.55 9.99
N SER A 94 13.72 6.29 9.57
CA SER A 94 12.74 5.26 9.94
C SER A 94 12.61 5.04 11.47
N GLY A 95 13.66 5.32 12.22
CA GLY A 95 13.69 5.29 13.68
C GLY A 95 13.06 6.50 14.37
N ALA A 96 12.80 7.60 13.65
CA ALA A 96 12.34 8.87 14.23
C ALA A 96 10.79 8.94 14.39
N LYS A 97 10.13 7.81 14.62
CA LYS A 97 8.68 7.72 14.86
C LYS A 97 8.34 8.00 16.33
N HIS A 98 7.16 8.58 16.55
CA HIS A 98 6.62 8.83 17.90
C HIS A 98 7.49 9.74 18.78
N MET A 99 8.26 10.63 18.17
CA MET A 99 9.17 11.52 18.88
C MET A 99 8.54 12.87 19.16
N GLY A 100 8.84 13.41 20.36
CA GLY A 100 8.64 14.83 20.64
C GLY A 100 9.80 15.68 20.11
N ILE A 101 9.69 17.01 20.28
CA ILE A 101 10.64 18.01 19.79
C ILE A 101 12.07 17.66 20.19
N GLU A 102 12.35 17.58 21.50
CA GLU A 102 13.69 17.33 22.04
C GLU A 102 14.27 15.97 21.62
N GLN A 103 13.40 14.96 21.44
CA GLN A 103 13.84 13.63 21.00
C GLN A 103 14.24 13.66 19.52
N LEU A 104 13.47 14.38 18.66
CA LEU A 104 13.81 14.53 17.26
C LEU A 104 15.11 15.31 17.07
N GLU A 105 15.29 16.40 17.80
CA GLU A 105 16.55 17.18 17.77
C GLU A 105 17.76 16.34 18.17
N ARG A 106 17.64 15.53 19.22
CA ARG A 106 18.71 14.60 19.62
C ARG A 106 18.97 13.54 18.56
N TYR A 107 17.91 12.96 17.99
CA TYR A 107 18.04 11.95 16.95
C TYR A 107 18.78 12.49 15.70
N LEU A 108 18.46 13.71 15.28
CA LEU A 108 19.17 14.38 14.18
C LEU A 108 20.62 14.67 14.54
N ALA A 109 20.87 15.06 15.80
CA ALA A 109 22.23 15.31 16.29
C ALA A 109 23.08 14.03 16.30
N ASP A 110 22.52 12.91 16.76
CA ASP A 110 23.20 11.61 16.79
C ASP A 110 23.56 11.13 15.37
N MET A 111 22.64 11.27 14.40
CA MET A 111 22.91 10.92 13.00
C MET A 111 24.05 11.74 12.39
N LEU A 112 24.16 13.02 12.76
CA LEU A 112 25.27 13.87 12.33
C LEU A 112 26.57 13.47 13.01
N GLU A 113 26.55 13.12 14.30
CA GLU A 113 27.71 12.70 15.05
C GLU A 113 28.37 11.45 14.47
N GLU A 114 27.58 10.49 13.99
CA GLU A 114 28.09 9.32 13.25
C GLU A 114 28.95 9.72 12.05
N GLN A 115 28.49 10.70 11.26
CA GLN A 115 29.24 11.20 10.11
C GLN A 115 30.43 12.09 10.53
N GLU A 116 30.27 12.86 11.58
CA GLU A 116 31.35 13.71 12.14
C GLU A 116 32.49 12.87 12.69
N THR A 117 32.23 11.66 13.16
CA THR A 117 33.27 10.71 13.57
C THR A 117 34.19 10.35 12.39
N ILE A 118 33.66 10.32 11.17
CA ILE A 118 34.40 9.99 9.95
C ILE A 118 35.11 11.23 9.39
N TRP A 119 34.38 12.35 9.29
CA TRP A 119 34.83 13.55 8.58
C TRP A 119 35.33 14.68 9.49
N GLY A 120 35.27 14.48 10.81
CA GLY A 120 35.61 15.46 11.82
C GLY A 120 34.46 16.46 12.11
N TYR A 121 34.61 17.28 13.14
CA TYR A 121 33.61 18.27 13.58
C TYR A 121 34.23 19.59 14.01
N LYS A 122 33.43 20.66 14.05
CA LYS A 122 33.78 21.94 14.63
C LYS A 122 33.17 22.05 16.04
N THR A 123 34.00 22.36 17.02
CA THR A 123 33.70 22.30 18.45
C THR A 123 32.63 23.28 18.98
N HIS A 124 32.01 24.13 18.14
CA HIS A 124 31.13 25.21 18.61
C HIS A 124 29.76 25.30 17.91
N GLN A 125 29.40 24.30 17.08
CA GLN A 125 28.10 24.34 16.41
C GLN A 125 27.13 23.37 17.08
N ILE A 126 26.01 23.91 17.54
CA ILE A 126 24.95 23.16 18.21
C ILE A 126 23.83 22.81 17.22
N ASP A 127 23.53 23.71 16.28
CA ASP A 127 22.41 23.59 15.37
C ASP A 127 22.64 22.53 14.29
N ALA A 128 21.74 21.61 14.14
CA ALA A 128 21.85 20.48 13.21
C ALA A 128 22.05 20.91 11.73
N ASN A 129 21.40 21.99 11.31
CA ASN A 129 21.57 22.55 9.96
C ASN A 129 22.98 23.09 9.70
N LEU A 130 23.58 23.76 10.68
CA LEU A 130 24.96 24.28 10.57
C LEU A 130 25.98 23.15 10.60
N ARG A 131 25.73 22.12 11.41
CA ARG A 131 26.56 20.90 11.46
C ARG A 131 26.53 20.20 10.10
N LEU A 132 25.33 19.97 9.50
CA LEU A 132 25.18 19.38 8.17
C LEU A 132 25.94 20.17 7.11
N LYS A 133 25.78 21.50 7.12
CA LYS A 133 26.49 22.39 6.19
C LYS A 133 28.01 22.25 6.26
N ASP A 134 28.56 22.27 7.47
CA ASP A 134 30.00 22.17 7.67
C ASP A 134 30.54 20.77 7.36
N LEU A 135 29.74 19.74 7.64
CA LEU A 135 30.07 18.35 7.37
C LEU A 135 30.23 18.12 5.85
N VAL A 136 29.27 18.59 5.03
CA VAL A 136 29.33 18.48 3.56
C VAL A 136 30.56 19.19 3.01
N LYS A 137 30.81 20.43 3.46
CA LYS A 137 31.99 21.19 2.99
C LYS A 137 33.29 20.49 3.34
N ARG A 138 33.40 19.96 4.54
CA ARG A 138 34.60 19.29 5.01
C ARG A 138 34.87 17.98 4.27
N ALA A 139 33.84 17.19 4.01
CA ALA A 139 33.99 15.98 3.22
C ALA A 139 34.48 16.30 1.79
N TYR A 140 33.92 17.35 1.17
CA TYR A 140 34.38 17.85 -0.11
C TYR A 140 35.87 18.35 -0.06
N GLU A 141 36.22 19.16 0.93
CA GLU A 141 37.58 19.68 1.10
C GLU A 141 38.63 18.57 1.33
N GLN A 142 38.24 17.48 1.99
CA GLN A 142 39.16 16.35 2.26
C GLN A 142 39.32 15.41 1.05
N THR A 143 38.30 15.26 0.24
CA THR A 143 38.31 14.29 -0.87
C THR A 143 38.53 14.93 -2.25
N GLY A 144 38.18 16.20 -2.41
CA GLY A 144 38.07 16.86 -3.70
C GLY A 144 36.83 16.44 -4.52
N GLU A 145 36.04 15.47 -4.00
CA GLU A 145 34.87 14.94 -4.66
C GLU A 145 33.58 15.50 -4.05
N LYS A 146 32.59 15.79 -4.91
CA LYS A 146 31.28 16.26 -4.47
C LYS A 146 30.57 15.20 -3.64
N VAL A 147 29.77 15.66 -2.67
CA VAL A 147 29.08 14.83 -1.69
C VAL A 147 27.73 14.35 -2.24
N VAL A 148 27.36 13.15 -1.91
CA VAL A 148 26.01 12.59 -2.14
C VAL A 148 25.24 12.56 -0.83
N VAL A 149 23.98 13.03 -0.86
CA VAL A 149 23.08 13.00 0.29
C VAL A 149 21.88 12.13 -0.02
N ILE A 150 21.65 11.11 0.79
CA ILE A 150 20.51 10.21 0.68
C ILE A 150 19.68 10.35 1.98
N ILE A 151 18.40 10.65 1.83
CA ILE A 151 17.47 10.80 2.95
C ILE A 151 16.33 9.80 2.77
N ASP A 152 16.31 8.78 3.61
CA ASP A 152 15.28 7.74 3.58
C ASP A 152 14.23 7.97 4.68
N GLU A 153 12.96 7.68 4.36
CA GLU A 153 11.79 7.88 5.23
C GLU A 153 11.72 9.30 5.84
N TYR A 154 11.98 10.34 5.04
CA TYR A 154 12.06 11.75 5.47
C TYR A 154 10.84 12.24 6.24
N ASP A 155 9.69 11.65 6.02
CA ASP A 155 8.39 12.01 6.58
C ASP A 155 8.02 11.19 7.84
N ALA A 156 8.84 10.21 8.24
CA ALA A 156 8.55 9.36 9.38
C ALA A 156 8.29 10.12 10.69
N PRO A 157 9.01 11.22 11.03
CA PRO A 157 8.74 12.01 12.23
C PRO A 157 7.39 12.70 12.24
N LEU A 158 6.77 12.91 11.06
CA LEU A 158 5.56 13.71 10.88
C LEU A 158 4.29 12.86 10.71
N LEU A 159 4.43 11.61 10.25
CA LEU A 159 3.29 10.76 9.92
C LEU A 159 2.38 10.47 11.11
N ASP A 160 2.93 10.22 12.28
CA ASP A 160 2.15 9.86 13.45
C ASP A 160 1.33 11.02 14.01
N VAL A 161 1.76 12.25 13.75
CA VAL A 161 1.11 13.50 14.22
C VAL A 161 0.37 14.25 13.12
N VAL A 162 0.25 13.66 11.94
CA VAL A 162 -0.41 14.31 10.77
C VAL A 162 -1.84 14.79 11.05
N HIS A 163 -2.53 14.17 11.98
CA HIS A 163 -3.88 14.52 12.43
C HIS A 163 -3.91 15.56 13.57
N GLU A 164 -2.76 15.94 14.15
CA GLU A 164 -2.57 16.80 15.32
C GLU A 164 -1.78 18.06 14.92
N LYS A 165 -2.48 19.11 14.49
CA LYS A 165 -1.82 20.34 13.97
C LYS A 165 -0.83 20.97 14.97
N GLU A 166 -1.14 20.91 16.26
CA GLU A 166 -0.30 21.49 17.32
C GLU A 166 1.05 20.79 17.43
N ASN A 167 1.09 19.48 17.26
CA ASN A 167 2.31 18.68 17.30
C ASN A 167 3.03 18.65 15.95
N LEU A 168 2.29 18.68 14.84
CA LEU A 168 2.85 18.63 13.48
C LEU A 168 3.72 19.86 13.17
N LEU A 169 3.26 21.07 13.48
CA LEU A 169 3.94 22.29 13.07
C LEU A 169 5.35 22.47 13.68
N PRO A 170 5.59 22.19 14.97
CA PRO A 170 6.93 22.27 15.55
C PRO A 170 7.90 21.24 14.93
N LEU A 171 7.47 19.97 14.82
CA LEU A 171 8.32 18.91 14.25
C LEU A 171 8.65 19.20 12.78
N ARG A 172 7.69 19.70 12.00
CA ARG A 172 7.92 20.14 10.64
C ARG A 172 8.99 21.24 10.54
N ARG A 173 8.96 22.23 11.43
CA ARG A 173 9.96 23.31 11.47
C ARG A 173 11.37 22.78 11.73
N ILE A 174 11.52 21.81 12.61
CA ILE A 174 12.81 21.14 12.86
C ILE A 174 13.31 20.47 11.58
N MET A 175 12.45 19.70 10.91
CA MET A 175 12.82 19.03 9.66
C MET A 175 13.14 20.02 8.54
N GLN A 176 12.35 21.08 8.39
CA GLN A 176 12.61 22.15 7.43
C GLN A 176 13.97 22.83 7.70
N ASN A 177 14.26 23.13 8.95
CA ASN A 177 15.55 23.71 9.33
C ASN A 177 16.70 22.75 9.03
N PHE A 178 16.55 21.46 9.32
CA PHE A 178 17.58 20.45 9.06
C PHE A 178 17.92 20.35 7.57
N TYR A 179 16.93 20.42 6.66
CA TYR A 179 17.17 20.32 5.22
C TYR A 179 17.52 21.65 4.55
N SER A 180 17.31 22.78 5.20
CA SER A 180 17.52 24.11 4.60
C SER A 180 18.90 24.35 4.00
N PRO A 181 20.03 23.77 4.50
CA PRO A 181 21.33 23.97 3.90
C PRO A 181 21.51 23.35 2.52
N LEU A 182 20.72 22.34 2.14
CA LEU A 182 20.93 21.58 0.90
C LEU A 182 20.96 22.50 -0.34
N LYS A 183 20.12 23.55 -0.38
CA LYS A 183 20.11 24.50 -1.49
C LYS A 183 21.43 25.27 -1.65
N MET A 184 21.95 25.78 -0.53
CA MET A 184 23.19 26.55 -0.55
C MET A 184 24.44 25.68 -0.73
N LEU A 185 24.28 24.37 -0.56
CA LEU A 185 25.34 23.38 -0.72
C LEU A 185 25.45 22.85 -2.16
N ASP A 186 24.62 23.30 -3.09
CA ASP A 186 24.62 22.89 -4.49
C ASP A 186 26.02 22.79 -5.15
N PRO A 187 26.94 23.75 -4.93
CA PRO A 187 28.30 23.63 -5.48
C PRO A 187 29.11 22.43 -4.96
N TYR A 188 28.72 21.87 -3.81
CA TYR A 188 29.42 20.79 -3.11
C TYR A 188 28.67 19.45 -3.22
N LEU A 189 27.45 19.44 -3.82
CA LEU A 189 26.64 18.24 -3.97
C LEU A 189 26.74 17.69 -5.38
N GLU A 190 26.91 16.38 -5.50
CA GLU A 190 26.81 15.61 -6.74
C GLU A 190 25.39 15.17 -6.98
N PHE A 191 24.74 14.61 -5.93
CA PHE A 191 23.41 14.04 -6.02
C PHE A 191 22.71 14.09 -4.66
N THR A 192 21.42 14.34 -4.68
CA THR A 192 20.55 14.27 -3.51
C THR A 192 19.34 13.41 -3.82
N PHE A 193 19.12 12.35 -3.05
CA PHE A 193 17.96 11.48 -3.16
C PHE A 193 17.13 11.52 -1.90
N ILE A 194 15.85 11.85 -2.03
CA ILE A 194 14.91 11.95 -0.90
C ILE A 194 13.77 11.00 -1.14
N THR A 195 13.46 10.17 -0.15
CA THR A 195 12.36 9.24 -0.27
C THR A 195 11.53 9.13 1.01
N GLY A 196 10.24 8.86 0.82
CA GLY A 196 9.24 8.71 1.88
C GLY A 196 7.95 8.10 1.41
N ILE A 197 6.92 8.18 2.21
CA ILE A 197 5.58 7.69 1.90
C ILE A 197 4.72 8.84 1.35
N THR A 198 4.74 9.98 2.01
CA THR A 198 3.88 11.13 1.74
C THR A 198 4.62 12.24 0.98
N LYS A 199 3.87 13.28 0.57
CA LYS A 199 4.39 14.42 -0.18
C LYS A 199 4.41 15.71 0.64
N PHE A 200 4.86 15.66 1.90
CA PHE A 200 5.14 16.89 2.67
C PHE A 200 6.16 17.80 1.99
N SER A 201 6.90 17.25 1.05
CA SER A 201 8.02 17.90 0.38
C SER A 201 7.61 19.09 -0.49
N GLN A 202 6.42 19.06 -1.14
CA GLN A 202 6.11 20.01 -2.21
C GLN A 202 5.81 21.43 -1.73
N LEU A 203 5.36 21.63 -0.49
CA LEU A 203 4.86 22.94 -0.05
C LEU A 203 5.52 23.49 1.22
N SER A 204 6.24 22.69 1.99
CA SER A 204 6.70 23.18 3.29
C SER A 204 8.11 22.78 3.70
N ILE A 205 8.51 21.52 3.56
CA ILE A 205 9.82 21.05 4.07
C ILE A 205 10.95 21.40 3.10
N PHE A 206 10.70 21.25 1.81
CA PHE A 206 11.69 21.52 0.75
C PHE A 206 11.29 22.73 -0.12
N SER A 207 10.51 23.67 0.41
CA SER A 207 10.09 24.89 -0.33
C SER A 207 11.25 25.70 -0.90
N GLU A 208 12.43 25.54 -0.34
CA GLU A 208 13.65 26.19 -0.83
C GLU A 208 14.37 25.41 -1.94
N LEU A 209 14.11 24.11 -2.11
CA LEU A 209 14.69 23.28 -3.18
C LEU A 209 13.82 23.35 -4.44
N ASN A 210 13.94 24.47 -5.18
CA ASN A 210 13.16 24.69 -6.40
C ASN A 210 13.50 23.74 -7.56
N ASN A 211 14.61 23.02 -7.45
CA ASN A 211 15.16 22.08 -8.43
C ASN A 211 14.94 20.61 -8.03
N LEU A 212 14.02 20.34 -7.12
CA LEU A 212 13.70 18.96 -6.70
C LEU A 212 12.78 18.30 -7.74
N ASP A 213 13.30 17.33 -8.49
CA ASP A 213 12.56 16.53 -9.44
C ASP A 213 11.70 15.48 -8.72
N ASN A 214 10.40 15.71 -8.63
CA ASN A 214 9.46 14.74 -8.09
C ASN A 214 9.07 13.71 -9.15
N ILE A 215 9.73 12.56 -9.13
CA ILE A 215 9.53 11.49 -10.11
C ILE A 215 8.39 10.52 -9.75
N SER A 216 7.66 10.77 -8.67
CA SER A 216 6.69 9.81 -8.12
C SER A 216 5.55 9.45 -9.07
N MET A 217 5.14 10.38 -9.95
CA MET A 217 4.08 10.16 -10.95
C MET A 217 4.59 10.19 -12.39
N PHE A 218 5.89 10.04 -12.62
CA PHE A 218 6.44 9.95 -13.98
C PHE A 218 6.34 8.51 -14.48
N ASP A 219 5.72 8.31 -15.67
CA ASP A 219 5.51 7.00 -16.28
C ASP A 219 6.80 6.18 -16.36
N GLN A 220 7.90 6.81 -16.75
CA GLN A 220 9.21 6.17 -16.90
C GLN A 220 9.82 5.64 -15.59
N TYR A 221 9.41 6.16 -14.42
CA TYR A 221 9.90 5.75 -13.10
C TYR A 221 8.87 4.95 -12.30
N SER A 222 7.78 4.52 -12.92
CA SER A 222 6.73 3.77 -12.24
C SER A 222 7.24 2.47 -11.62
N ALA A 223 8.12 1.77 -12.32
CA ALA A 223 8.69 0.49 -11.90
C ALA A 223 10.06 0.60 -11.18
N ILE A 224 10.50 1.81 -10.79
CA ILE A 224 11.77 2.02 -10.06
C ILE A 224 11.80 1.26 -8.72
N CYS A 225 10.64 1.10 -8.11
CA CYS A 225 10.40 0.27 -6.94
C CYS A 225 9.28 -0.73 -7.24
N GLY A 226 9.28 -1.88 -6.56
CA GLY A 226 8.32 -2.95 -6.79
C GLY A 226 8.79 -3.92 -7.87
N ILE A 227 7.88 -4.80 -8.29
CA ILE A 227 8.15 -5.84 -9.29
C ILE A 227 7.13 -5.73 -10.41
N SER A 228 7.58 -5.58 -11.64
CA SER A 228 6.71 -5.56 -12.82
C SER A 228 6.29 -6.98 -13.22
N LYS A 229 5.19 -7.09 -13.96
CA LYS A 229 4.74 -8.38 -14.50
C LYS A 229 5.81 -9.03 -15.39
N LYS A 230 6.55 -8.23 -16.15
CA LYS A 230 7.67 -8.70 -16.98
C LYS A 230 8.78 -9.31 -16.12
N GLU A 231 9.19 -8.65 -15.06
CA GLU A 231 10.21 -9.16 -14.13
C GLU A 231 9.77 -10.45 -13.45
N LEU A 232 8.51 -10.52 -12.99
CA LEU A 232 7.94 -11.73 -12.40
C LEU A 232 7.95 -12.90 -13.39
N THR A 233 7.49 -12.69 -14.61
CA THR A 233 7.35 -13.77 -15.62
C THR A 233 8.67 -14.17 -16.30
N THR A 234 9.74 -13.39 -16.14
CA THR A 234 11.07 -13.71 -16.67
C THR A 234 12.02 -14.24 -15.60
N GLN A 235 12.24 -13.46 -14.53
CA GLN A 235 13.26 -13.76 -13.52
C GLN A 235 12.76 -14.74 -12.44
N MET A 236 11.43 -14.76 -12.18
CA MET A 236 10.82 -15.54 -11.10
C MET A 236 9.89 -16.65 -11.63
N LYS A 237 9.83 -16.86 -12.94
CA LYS A 237 8.95 -17.85 -13.57
C LYS A 237 9.05 -19.27 -12.96
N PRO A 238 10.25 -19.82 -12.72
CA PRO A 238 10.37 -21.16 -12.10
C PRO A 238 9.74 -21.24 -10.72
N ASP A 239 9.84 -20.15 -9.92
CA ASP A 239 9.34 -20.13 -8.56
C ASP A 239 7.81 -19.96 -8.53
N VAL A 240 7.23 -19.21 -9.48
CA VAL A 240 5.78 -19.16 -9.67
C VAL A 240 5.23 -20.53 -10.05
N ALA A 241 5.93 -21.27 -10.90
CA ALA A 241 5.54 -22.64 -11.26
C ALA A 241 5.64 -23.60 -10.04
N ALA A 242 6.71 -23.47 -9.24
CA ALA A 242 6.87 -24.26 -8.02
C ALA A 242 5.79 -23.98 -6.97
N LEU A 243 5.44 -22.71 -6.78
CA LEU A 243 4.32 -22.30 -5.92
C LEU A 243 3.00 -22.88 -6.44
N GLY A 244 2.76 -22.83 -7.77
CA GLY A 244 1.57 -23.43 -8.39
C GLY A 244 1.47 -24.92 -8.07
N GLU A 245 2.54 -25.68 -8.27
CA GLU A 245 2.60 -27.11 -7.92
C GLU A 245 2.28 -27.35 -6.43
N ALA A 246 2.87 -26.54 -5.54
CA ALA A 246 2.65 -26.65 -4.09
C ALA A 246 1.19 -26.39 -3.69
N LEU A 247 0.50 -25.52 -4.44
CA LEU A 247 -0.91 -25.16 -4.21
C LEU A 247 -1.92 -25.99 -5.03
N GLY A 248 -1.43 -26.94 -5.86
CA GLY A 248 -2.28 -27.72 -6.76
C GLY A 248 -2.85 -26.92 -7.92
N MET A 249 -2.15 -25.88 -8.37
CA MET A 249 -2.53 -24.95 -9.45
C MET A 249 -1.57 -25.11 -10.65
N THR A 250 -2.06 -24.82 -11.84
CA THR A 250 -1.20 -24.58 -13.00
C THR A 250 -0.37 -23.30 -12.83
N TYR A 251 0.64 -23.10 -13.66
CA TYR A 251 1.42 -21.86 -13.67
C TYR A 251 0.52 -20.64 -13.93
N GLU A 252 -0.39 -20.75 -14.90
CA GLU A 252 -1.30 -19.69 -15.30
C GLU A 252 -2.28 -19.32 -14.18
N GLU A 253 -2.84 -20.31 -13.52
CA GLU A 253 -3.73 -20.10 -12.35
C GLU A 253 -2.98 -19.46 -11.19
N CYS A 254 -1.78 -19.94 -10.89
CA CYS A 254 -0.94 -19.36 -9.83
C CYS A 254 -0.56 -17.90 -10.15
N LEU A 255 -0.14 -17.62 -11.39
CA LEU A 255 0.16 -16.26 -11.84
C LEU A 255 -1.07 -15.34 -11.74
N ALA A 256 -2.24 -15.82 -12.15
CA ALA A 256 -3.48 -15.06 -12.04
C ALA A 256 -3.85 -14.76 -10.58
N GLU A 257 -3.67 -15.73 -9.68
CA GLU A 257 -3.93 -15.55 -8.25
C GLU A 257 -2.93 -14.59 -7.59
N LEU A 258 -1.63 -14.67 -7.91
CA LEU A 258 -0.62 -13.72 -7.46
C LEU A 258 -0.93 -12.30 -7.97
N THR A 259 -1.37 -12.17 -9.24
CA THR A 259 -1.78 -10.89 -9.83
C THR A 259 -2.96 -10.31 -9.05
N ARG A 260 -4.00 -11.12 -8.80
CA ARG A 260 -5.18 -10.68 -8.04
C ARG A 260 -4.86 -10.24 -6.62
N TYR A 261 -3.88 -10.90 -5.97
CA TYR A 261 -3.53 -10.64 -4.58
C TYR A 261 -2.56 -9.49 -4.37
N TYR A 262 -1.54 -9.32 -5.24
CA TYR A 262 -0.38 -8.47 -4.95
C TYR A 262 -0.04 -7.44 -6.03
N ASP A 263 -0.64 -7.55 -7.22
CA ASP A 263 -0.45 -6.60 -8.32
C ASP A 263 -1.36 -5.38 -8.19
N GLY A 264 -1.42 -4.57 -9.23
CA GLY A 264 -2.41 -3.52 -9.42
C GLY A 264 -2.07 -2.18 -8.81
N TYR A 265 -0.85 -1.98 -8.28
CA TYR A 265 -0.38 -0.65 -7.93
C TYR A 265 0.01 0.12 -9.19
N HIS A 266 -0.64 1.25 -9.41
CA HIS A 266 -0.47 2.09 -10.58
C HIS A 266 -0.10 3.50 -10.13
N PHE A 267 1.08 3.99 -10.54
CA PHE A 267 1.68 5.19 -9.97
C PHE A 267 1.60 6.42 -10.86
N SER A 268 1.16 6.28 -12.11
CA SER A 268 1.07 7.38 -13.07
C SER A 268 -0.04 7.12 -14.10
N GLU A 269 -0.23 8.01 -15.06
CA GLU A 269 -1.37 7.94 -15.98
C GLU A 269 -1.32 6.79 -17.00
N LYS A 270 -0.10 6.41 -17.41
CA LYS A 270 0.15 5.42 -18.49
C LYS A 270 1.10 4.31 -18.09
N SER A 271 1.40 4.19 -16.79
CA SER A 271 2.30 3.14 -16.32
C SER A 271 1.65 1.76 -16.34
N GLU A 272 2.49 0.73 -16.26
CA GLU A 272 2.05 -0.62 -15.98
C GLU A 272 1.67 -0.79 -14.49
N ASP A 273 0.90 -1.82 -14.18
CA ASP A 273 0.64 -2.23 -12.81
C ASP A 273 1.89 -2.88 -12.20
N ILE A 274 2.11 -2.63 -10.91
CA ILE A 274 3.30 -3.06 -10.18
C ILE A 274 2.89 -3.91 -8.98
N PHE A 275 3.53 -5.06 -8.82
CA PHE A 275 3.38 -5.92 -7.65
C PHE A 275 4.02 -5.31 -6.41
N ASN A 276 3.35 -5.47 -5.27
CA ASN A 276 4.00 -5.25 -3.99
C ASN A 276 5.12 -6.27 -3.78
N PRO A 277 6.40 -5.85 -3.74
CA PRO A 277 7.51 -6.79 -3.72
C PRO A 277 7.60 -7.57 -2.41
N PHE A 278 7.19 -6.97 -1.29
CA PHE A 278 7.25 -7.62 0.02
C PHE A 278 6.28 -8.81 0.11
N SER A 279 5.02 -8.60 -0.28
CA SER A 279 4.00 -9.65 -0.22
C SER A 279 4.26 -10.75 -1.23
N LEU A 280 4.64 -10.39 -2.46
CA LEU A 280 4.97 -11.34 -3.51
C LEU A 280 6.15 -12.23 -3.11
N VAL A 281 7.25 -11.63 -2.66
CA VAL A 281 8.47 -12.37 -2.23
C VAL A 281 8.17 -13.26 -1.02
N LYS A 282 7.34 -12.80 -0.08
CA LYS A 282 6.90 -13.63 1.05
C LYS A 282 6.05 -14.82 0.61
N ALA A 283 5.14 -14.63 -0.33
CA ALA A 283 4.28 -15.70 -0.83
C ALA A 283 5.14 -16.81 -1.48
N LEU A 284 6.08 -16.41 -2.33
CA LEU A 284 7.01 -17.35 -2.98
C LEU A 284 7.93 -18.06 -1.96
N ASN A 285 8.41 -17.35 -0.93
CA ASN A 285 9.29 -17.94 0.08
C ASN A 285 8.58 -18.87 1.07
N ALA A 286 7.27 -18.67 1.27
CA ALA A 286 6.47 -19.42 2.24
C ALA A 286 5.56 -20.47 1.61
N ASP A 287 5.61 -20.70 0.30
CA ASP A 287 4.72 -21.55 -0.47
C ASP A 287 3.24 -21.32 -0.19
N LYS A 288 2.87 -20.03 0.05
CA LYS A 288 1.52 -19.69 0.49
C LYS A 288 1.12 -18.29 0.03
N ILE A 289 -0.06 -18.14 -0.57
CA ILE A 289 -0.70 -16.85 -0.85
C ILE A 289 -1.49 -16.41 0.39
N ALA A 290 -1.13 -15.28 0.98
CA ALA A 290 -1.74 -14.75 2.21
C ALA A 290 -1.54 -13.23 2.33
N PRO A 291 -2.34 -12.51 3.17
CA PRO A 291 -2.19 -11.07 3.35
C PRO A 291 -0.98 -10.73 4.23
N TYR A 292 0.17 -10.54 3.62
CA TYR A 292 1.44 -10.26 4.31
C TYR A 292 1.68 -8.79 4.64
N TRP A 293 1.17 -7.87 3.80
CA TRP A 293 1.39 -6.44 3.95
C TRP A 293 0.78 -5.90 5.24
N PHE A 294 -0.43 -6.35 5.58
CA PHE A 294 -1.14 -6.02 6.81
C PHE A 294 -0.62 -6.75 8.05
N GLY A 295 0.17 -7.79 7.92
CA GLY A 295 0.72 -8.56 9.04
C GLY A 295 1.56 -7.75 10.05
N SER A 296 1.90 -6.50 9.71
CA SER A 296 2.58 -5.53 10.59
C SER A 296 1.65 -4.49 11.22
N GLY A 297 0.34 -4.66 11.05
CA GLY A 297 -0.68 -3.74 11.57
C GLY A 297 -0.99 -2.57 10.62
N THR A 298 -2.24 -2.10 10.67
CA THR A 298 -2.63 -0.84 10.04
C THR A 298 -2.07 0.31 10.86
N PRO A 299 -1.43 1.31 10.23
CA PRO A 299 -0.90 2.44 10.97
C PRO A 299 -1.98 3.18 11.75
N SER A 300 -1.72 3.45 13.03
CA SER A 300 -2.68 4.13 13.91
C SER A 300 -3.10 5.51 13.40
N TYR A 301 -2.18 6.22 12.75
CA TYR A 301 -2.46 7.53 12.15
C TYR A 301 -3.53 7.46 11.06
N LEU A 302 -3.57 6.37 10.28
CA LEU A 302 -4.57 6.19 9.23
C LEU A 302 -5.96 5.99 9.83
N ILE A 303 -6.11 5.11 10.83
CA ILE A 303 -7.40 4.90 11.51
C ILE A 303 -7.91 6.20 12.11
N LYS A 304 -7.06 6.94 12.83
CA LYS A 304 -7.40 8.26 13.38
C LYS A 304 -7.84 9.26 12.29
N THR A 305 -7.18 9.25 11.15
CA THR A 305 -7.54 10.12 10.01
C THR A 305 -8.90 9.74 9.43
N LEU A 306 -9.18 8.45 9.21
CA LEU A 306 -10.48 7.99 8.72
C LEU A 306 -11.61 8.37 9.69
N GLN A 307 -11.39 8.23 11.00
CA GLN A 307 -12.34 8.66 12.03
C GLN A 307 -12.56 10.17 12.01
N LYS A 308 -11.49 10.98 11.91
CA LYS A 308 -11.55 12.45 11.84
C LYS A 308 -12.39 12.95 10.66
N TYR A 309 -12.25 12.33 9.51
CA TYR A 309 -12.97 12.73 8.29
C TYR A 309 -14.28 11.95 8.10
N HIS A 310 -14.71 11.14 9.08
CA HIS A 310 -15.95 10.35 9.03
C HIS A 310 -16.09 9.54 7.73
N VAL A 311 -15.00 8.92 7.30
CA VAL A 311 -14.96 8.16 6.04
C VAL A 311 -15.76 6.88 6.19
N ASN A 312 -16.80 6.72 5.36
CA ASN A 312 -17.51 5.46 5.26
C ASN A 312 -16.70 4.50 4.36
N VAL A 313 -16.60 3.24 4.77
CA VAL A 313 -15.86 2.19 4.05
C VAL A 313 -16.34 2.03 2.61
N MET A 314 -17.65 2.14 2.38
CA MET A 314 -18.26 2.04 1.04
C MET A 314 -17.87 3.21 0.12
N ASP A 315 -17.51 4.37 0.68
CA ASP A 315 -17.13 5.55 -0.09
C ASP A 315 -15.66 5.54 -0.54
N ILE A 316 -14.89 4.54 -0.10
CA ILE A 316 -13.46 4.42 -0.43
C ILE A 316 -13.28 3.89 -1.87
N GLU A 317 -14.16 3.00 -2.33
CA GLU A 317 -14.04 2.40 -3.67
C GLU A 317 -14.52 3.33 -4.79
N LYS A 318 -13.87 3.24 -5.96
CA LYS A 318 -14.23 3.93 -7.21
C LYS A 318 -14.40 5.44 -7.04
N LYS A 319 -13.50 6.06 -6.25
CA LYS A 319 -13.53 7.50 -6.03
C LYS A 319 -13.04 8.26 -7.26
N SER A 320 -13.93 9.01 -7.91
CA SER A 320 -13.54 9.94 -8.97
C SER A 320 -13.07 11.26 -8.37
N CYS A 321 -11.90 11.75 -8.75
CA CYS A 321 -11.23 12.92 -8.16
C CYS A 321 -10.29 13.60 -9.15
N ASP A 322 -9.87 14.82 -8.84
CA ASP A 322 -8.80 15.52 -9.51
C ASP A 322 -7.44 15.21 -8.86
N VAL A 323 -6.34 15.58 -9.51
CA VAL A 323 -5.00 15.35 -8.96
C VAL A 323 -4.83 16.06 -7.62
N ASP A 324 -5.36 17.25 -7.46
CA ASP A 324 -5.28 18.05 -6.24
C ASP A 324 -6.09 17.44 -5.06
N ASP A 325 -6.98 16.50 -5.32
CA ASP A 325 -7.73 15.79 -4.28
C ASP A 325 -6.90 14.72 -3.57
N PHE A 326 -5.87 14.15 -4.20
CA PHE A 326 -5.10 13.02 -3.67
C PHE A 326 -3.58 13.20 -3.72
N ASP A 327 -3.06 14.02 -4.65
CA ASP A 327 -1.63 14.28 -4.80
C ASP A 327 -1.21 15.58 -4.11
N VAL A 328 -1.70 15.79 -2.90
CA VAL A 328 -1.49 16.99 -2.08
C VAL A 328 -0.79 16.63 -0.77
N SER A 329 -0.09 17.61 -0.22
CA SER A 329 0.55 17.46 1.09
C SER A 329 -0.48 17.14 2.19
N PRO A 330 -0.19 16.21 3.11
CA PRO A 330 -1.05 15.89 4.23
C PRO A 330 -1.49 17.09 5.09
N GLU A 331 -0.71 18.16 5.10
CA GLU A 331 -1.05 19.40 5.81
C GLU A 331 -2.23 20.16 5.19
N MET A 332 -2.39 20.03 3.88
CA MET A 332 -3.42 20.72 3.09
C MET A 332 -4.62 19.84 2.79
N MET A 333 -4.62 18.59 3.25
CA MET A 333 -5.70 17.67 2.98
C MET A 333 -7.01 18.11 3.63
N THR A 334 -8.09 18.06 2.86
CA THR A 334 -9.46 18.31 3.29
C THR A 334 -10.26 17.01 3.49
N SER A 335 -9.66 15.87 3.12
CA SER A 335 -10.23 14.53 3.23
C SER A 335 -9.14 13.51 3.56
N ALA A 336 -9.50 12.27 3.81
CA ALA A 336 -8.52 11.20 4.02
C ALA A 336 -7.88 10.69 2.71
N LEU A 337 -8.38 11.13 1.55
CA LEU A 337 -7.99 10.60 0.25
C LEU A 337 -6.48 10.71 -0.06
N PRO A 338 -5.80 11.85 0.20
CA PRO A 338 -4.37 11.97 -0.03
C PRO A 338 -3.57 10.92 0.76
N LEU A 339 -3.91 10.72 2.02
CA LEU A 339 -3.21 9.79 2.88
C LEU A 339 -3.44 8.33 2.47
N LEU A 340 -4.68 7.98 2.07
CA LEU A 340 -5.02 6.66 1.55
C LEU A 340 -4.24 6.32 0.27
N TYR A 341 -4.15 7.27 -0.66
CA TYR A 341 -3.38 7.09 -1.90
C TYR A 341 -1.88 6.99 -1.63
N GLN A 342 -1.29 7.97 -0.96
CA GLN A 342 0.15 8.03 -0.74
C GLN A 342 0.66 6.87 0.12
N SER A 343 -0.15 6.40 1.08
CA SER A 343 0.18 5.21 1.88
C SER A 343 -0.06 3.88 1.16
N GLY A 344 -0.64 3.89 -0.05
CA GLY A 344 -0.84 2.71 -0.88
C GLY A 344 -2.09 1.87 -0.56
N TYR A 345 -3.06 2.45 0.14
CA TYR A 345 -4.38 1.81 0.32
C TYR A 345 -5.29 2.02 -0.89
N LEU A 346 -5.07 3.11 -1.62
CA LEU A 346 -5.68 3.36 -2.92
C LEU A 346 -4.60 3.54 -3.98
N THR A 347 -4.98 3.34 -5.22
CA THR A 347 -4.13 3.52 -6.38
C THR A 347 -4.94 4.08 -7.54
N ILE A 348 -4.28 4.62 -8.55
CA ILE A 348 -4.91 5.04 -9.81
C ILE A 348 -5.38 3.79 -10.55
N LYS A 349 -6.66 3.69 -10.92
CA LYS A 349 -7.20 2.61 -11.77
C LYS A 349 -7.58 3.10 -13.16
N LYS A 350 -7.99 4.35 -13.27
CA LYS A 350 -8.32 4.96 -14.56
C LYS A 350 -7.94 6.45 -14.55
N TYR A 351 -7.54 6.94 -15.71
CA TYR A 351 -7.40 8.36 -15.99
C TYR A 351 -8.24 8.72 -17.20
N ASN A 352 -9.04 9.77 -17.09
CA ASN A 352 -9.78 10.34 -18.20
C ASN A 352 -9.08 11.62 -18.68
N PRO A 353 -8.38 11.60 -19.83
CA PRO A 353 -7.61 12.76 -20.30
C PRO A 353 -8.49 13.94 -20.75
N MET A 354 -9.76 13.71 -21.11
CA MET A 354 -10.66 14.79 -21.51
C MET A 354 -11.16 15.61 -20.32
N LEU A 355 -11.32 14.96 -19.17
CA LEU A 355 -11.86 15.58 -17.97
C LEU A 355 -10.77 15.83 -16.91
N HIS A 356 -9.53 15.39 -17.17
CA HIS A 356 -8.41 15.38 -16.22
C HIS A 356 -8.78 14.73 -14.88
N ARG A 357 -9.61 13.66 -14.93
CA ARG A 357 -10.12 12.98 -13.75
C ARG A 357 -9.52 11.60 -13.58
N TYR A 358 -9.18 11.30 -12.35
CA TYR A 358 -8.67 10.01 -11.91
C TYR A 358 -9.78 9.21 -11.22
N THR A 359 -9.73 7.89 -11.35
CA THR A 359 -10.51 6.98 -10.51
C THR A 359 -9.54 6.23 -9.62
N LEU A 360 -9.72 6.36 -8.31
CA LEU A 360 -8.94 5.65 -7.31
C LEU A 360 -9.74 4.46 -6.77
N GLU A 361 -9.05 3.32 -6.61
CA GLU A 361 -9.60 2.09 -6.03
C GLU A 361 -8.52 1.38 -5.21
N TYR A 362 -8.92 0.32 -4.46
CA TYR A 362 -7.95 -0.58 -3.86
C TYR A 362 -7.04 -1.19 -4.93
N PRO A 363 -5.71 -1.27 -4.71
CA PRO A 363 -4.81 -1.85 -5.70
C PRO A 363 -5.13 -3.32 -5.98
N ASN A 364 -5.41 -4.08 -4.92
CA ASN A 364 -5.58 -5.54 -5.01
C ASN A 364 -6.38 -6.09 -3.83
N ARG A 365 -6.57 -7.42 -3.86
CA ARG A 365 -7.34 -8.16 -2.86
C ARG A 365 -6.71 -8.10 -1.47
N GLU A 366 -5.38 -8.19 -1.36
CA GLU A 366 -4.69 -8.13 -0.07
C GLU A 366 -5.01 -6.83 0.66
N VAL A 367 -4.89 -5.69 -0.03
CA VAL A 367 -5.11 -4.37 0.55
C VAL A 367 -6.58 -4.17 0.90
N LYS A 368 -7.50 -4.56 0.00
CA LYS A 368 -8.94 -4.47 0.26
C LYS A 368 -9.31 -5.24 1.54
N ILE A 369 -8.97 -6.52 1.61
CA ILE A 369 -9.28 -7.37 2.76
C ILE A 369 -8.64 -6.84 4.05
N GLY A 370 -7.37 -6.45 4.00
CA GLY A 370 -6.67 -5.93 5.16
C GLY A 370 -7.30 -4.63 5.68
N MET A 371 -7.68 -3.72 4.78
CA MET A 371 -8.35 -2.48 5.14
C MET A 371 -9.71 -2.75 5.80
N LEU A 372 -10.53 -3.61 5.20
CA LEU A 372 -11.83 -3.99 5.76
C LEU A 372 -11.69 -4.65 7.14
N LYS A 373 -10.74 -5.58 7.32
CA LYS A 373 -10.45 -6.19 8.63
C LYS A 373 -10.03 -5.14 9.68
N SER A 374 -9.27 -4.14 9.29
CA SER A 374 -8.81 -3.08 10.19
C SER A 374 -9.94 -2.13 10.60
N LEU A 375 -10.92 -1.93 9.74
CA LEU A 375 -12.06 -1.06 9.99
C LEU A 375 -13.24 -1.79 10.64
N ALA A 376 -13.35 -3.10 10.45
CA ALA A 376 -14.44 -3.92 10.99
C ALA A 376 -14.72 -3.67 12.47
N PRO A 377 -13.73 -3.54 13.40
CA PRO A 377 -14.01 -3.26 14.81
C PRO A 377 -14.73 -1.94 15.09
N ASN A 378 -14.72 -1.01 14.15
CA ASN A 378 -15.44 0.27 14.28
C ASN A 378 -16.93 0.16 13.93
N TYR A 379 -17.32 -0.90 13.23
CA TYR A 379 -18.70 -1.14 12.74
C TYR A 379 -19.31 -2.42 13.30
N LEU A 380 -18.48 -3.37 13.73
CA LEU A 380 -18.89 -4.69 14.22
C LEU A 380 -18.61 -4.80 15.72
N SER A 381 -19.46 -5.51 16.45
CA SER A 381 -19.34 -5.64 17.92
C SER A 381 -18.02 -6.29 18.36
N PRO A 382 -17.35 -5.79 19.42
CA PRO A 382 -16.18 -6.45 20.01
C PRO A 382 -16.43 -7.87 20.53
N ILE A 383 -17.67 -8.21 20.88
CA ILE A 383 -18.08 -9.57 21.30
C ILE A 383 -17.98 -10.56 20.14
N SER A 384 -18.02 -10.05 18.93
CA SER A 384 -17.80 -10.80 17.69
C SER A 384 -16.35 -10.77 17.21
N LEU A 385 -15.35 -10.53 18.08
CA LEU A 385 -13.92 -10.74 17.77
C LEU A 385 -13.57 -12.23 17.61
N ASP A 386 -14.47 -13.13 17.95
CA ASP A 386 -14.62 -14.44 17.31
C ASP A 386 -15.18 -14.33 15.87
N ASN A 387 -15.03 -13.15 15.24
CA ASN A 387 -15.55 -12.86 13.88
C ASN A 387 -15.00 -13.80 12.81
N ASN A 388 -13.82 -14.37 13.01
CA ASN A 388 -13.33 -15.43 12.15
C ASN A 388 -14.17 -16.70 12.27
N SER A 389 -14.73 -17.01 13.43
CA SER A 389 -15.60 -18.17 13.60
C SER A 389 -16.96 -17.92 12.95
N LEU A 390 -17.51 -16.73 13.06
CA LEU A 390 -18.87 -16.45 12.59
C LEU A 390 -18.97 -16.33 11.07
N VAL A 391 -18.01 -15.64 10.45
CA VAL A 391 -17.87 -15.62 8.98
C VAL A 391 -17.53 -17.04 8.50
N GLY A 392 -16.69 -17.76 9.23
CA GLY A 392 -16.38 -19.17 8.98
C GLY A 392 -17.62 -20.05 9.04
N ASP A 393 -18.37 -20.00 10.14
CA ASP A 393 -19.59 -20.78 10.35
C ASP A 393 -20.65 -20.50 9.26
N PHE A 394 -20.81 -19.22 8.87
CA PHE A 394 -21.72 -18.85 7.79
C PHE A 394 -21.28 -19.46 6.45
N LEU A 395 -19.99 -19.39 6.15
CA LEU A 395 -19.43 -19.93 4.92
C LEU A 395 -19.47 -21.47 4.89
N GLU A 396 -19.19 -22.14 6.02
CA GLU A 396 -19.32 -23.60 6.11
C GLU A 396 -20.74 -24.03 5.81
N LYS A 397 -21.74 -23.33 6.36
CA LYS A 397 -23.15 -23.59 6.05
C LYS A 397 -23.51 -23.39 4.58
N LEU A 398 -22.99 -22.33 3.93
CA LEU A 398 -23.18 -22.14 2.49
C LEU A 398 -22.44 -23.20 1.68
N TYR A 399 -21.26 -23.63 2.12
CA TYR A 399 -20.51 -24.71 1.49
C TYR A 399 -21.29 -26.03 1.51
N ASP A 400 -21.97 -26.33 2.65
CA ASP A 400 -22.84 -27.48 2.81
C ASP A 400 -24.24 -27.29 2.18
N ALA A 401 -24.47 -26.15 1.49
CA ALA A 401 -25.75 -25.73 0.97
C ALA A 401 -26.89 -25.63 2.02
N ASP A 402 -26.53 -25.48 3.31
CA ASP A 402 -27.46 -25.18 4.42
C ASP A 402 -27.75 -23.67 4.46
N VAL A 403 -28.48 -23.18 3.45
CA VAL A 403 -28.78 -21.74 3.31
C VAL A 403 -29.65 -21.24 4.46
N GLU A 404 -30.57 -22.06 4.95
CA GLU A 404 -31.43 -21.72 6.10
C GLU A 404 -30.58 -21.51 7.37
N GLY A 405 -29.67 -22.44 7.64
CA GLY A 405 -28.74 -22.31 8.78
C GLY A 405 -27.81 -21.10 8.63
N ALA A 406 -27.38 -20.77 7.41
CA ALA A 406 -26.60 -19.56 7.15
C ALA A 406 -27.39 -18.29 7.48
N MET A 407 -28.65 -18.18 7.05
CA MET A 407 -29.52 -17.04 7.33
C MET A 407 -29.83 -16.88 8.82
N VAL A 408 -30.04 -17.98 9.55
CA VAL A 408 -30.19 -17.97 11.01
C VAL A 408 -28.94 -17.39 11.69
N ARG A 409 -27.75 -17.78 11.25
CA ARG A 409 -26.48 -17.25 11.78
C ARG A 409 -26.34 -15.76 11.47
N LEU A 410 -26.61 -15.33 10.24
CA LEU A 410 -26.56 -13.93 9.85
C LEU A 410 -27.53 -13.07 10.68
N LYS A 411 -28.78 -13.55 10.87
CA LYS A 411 -29.78 -12.92 11.74
C LYS A 411 -29.28 -12.74 13.17
N ALA A 412 -28.77 -13.81 13.79
CA ALA A 412 -28.25 -13.77 15.15
C ALA A 412 -27.09 -12.79 15.31
N TYR A 413 -26.24 -12.74 14.30
CA TYR A 413 -25.12 -11.82 14.27
C TYR A 413 -25.55 -10.35 14.21
N LEU A 414 -26.41 -10.00 13.26
CA LEU A 414 -26.93 -8.63 13.14
C LEU A 414 -27.63 -8.18 14.43
N ALA A 415 -28.37 -9.07 15.08
CA ALA A 415 -28.99 -8.81 16.40
C ALA A 415 -27.97 -8.58 17.53
N SER A 416 -26.75 -9.11 17.42
CA SER A 416 -25.70 -8.98 18.43
C SER A 416 -24.92 -7.65 18.35
N ILE A 417 -25.07 -6.91 17.25
CA ILE A 417 -24.36 -5.63 17.03
C ILE A 417 -24.86 -4.59 18.03
N SER A 418 -23.94 -4.07 18.84
CA SER A 418 -24.23 -3.13 19.93
C SER A 418 -24.87 -1.83 19.45
N ASN A 419 -25.80 -1.27 20.25
CA ASN A 419 -26.44 0.03 20.04
C ASN A 419 -25.46 1.23 19.91
N ARG A 420 -24.24 1.09 20.41
CA ARG A 420 -23.20 2.13 20.30
C ARG A 420 -22.51 2.17 18.94
N LEU A 421 -22.54 1.05 18.24
CA LEU A 421 -21.95 0.86 16.90
C LEU A 421 -23.03 0.90 15.81
N SER A 422 -24.27 1.20 16.18
CA SER A 422 -25.46 0.74 15.48
C SER A 422 -25.94 1.64 14.37
N ASN A 423 -26.36 0.98 13.40
CA ASN A 423 -27.36 1.15 12.36
C ASN A 423 -28.50 2.08 12.77
N LYS A 424 -28.28 3.38 12.70
CA LYS A 424 -29.33 4.37 12.91
C LYS A 424 -30.11 4.64 11.63
N ASN A 425 -29.57 4.23 10.50
CA ASN A 425 -30.15 4.44 9.18
C ASN A 425 -29.79 3.31 8.20
N GLU A 426 -30.42 3.29 7.05
CA GLU A 426 -30.19 2.33 5.97
C GLU A 426 -28.72 2.24 5.57
N ARG A 427 -28.02 3.37 5.49
CA ARG A 427 -26.61 3.41 5.07
C ARG A 427 -25.68 2.70 6.06
N ASP A 428 -25.95 2.79 7.37
CA ASP A 428 -25.17 2.08 8.39
C ASP A 428 -25.36 0.56 8.24
N PHE A 429 -26.59 0.12 7.97
CA PHE A 429 -26.91 -1.28 7.71
C PHE A 429 -26.19 -1.78 6.44
N GLN A 430 -26.28 -1.03 5.34
CA GLN A 430 -25.57 -1.34 4.09
C GLN A 430 -24.06 -1.47 4.33
N THR A 431 -23.48 -0.60 5.17
CA THR A 431 -22.06 -0.66 5.54
C THR A 431 -21.70 -1.95 6.28
N VAL A 432 -22.50 -2.34 7.26
CA VAL A 432 -22.31 -3.59 8.01
C VAL A 432 -22.41 -4.80 7.08
N PHE A 433 -23.43 -4.81 6.25
CA PHE A 433 -23.65 -5.88 5.28
C PHE A 433 -22.50 -5.97 4.27
N TYR A 434 -22.09 -4.84 3.70
CA TYR A 434 -20.92 -4.72 2.83
C TYR A 434 -19.66 -5.30 3.49
N LEU A 435 -19.39 -4.94 4.75
CA LEU A 435 -18.24 -5.47 5.49
C LEU A 435 -18.30 -6.98 5.66
N ILE A 436 -19.46 -7.54 6.05
CA ILE A 436 -19.63 -8.98 6.25
C ILE A 436 -19.33 -9.72 4.94
N PHE A 437 -19.96 -9.34 3.84
CA PHE A 437 -19.82 -10.04 2.56
C PHE A 437 -18.43 -9.85 1.94
N ASN A 438 -17.81 -8.68 2.04
CA ASN A 438 -16.44 -8.47 1.57
C ASN A 438 -15.40 -9.20 2.43
N LEU A 439 -15.61 -9.33 3.75
CA LEU A 439 -14.78 -10.16 4.60
C LEU A 439 -14.91 -11.65 4.26
N MET A 440 -16.11 -12.11 3.88
CA MET A 440 -16.31 -13.46 3.31
C MET A 440 -15.50 -13.65 2.02
N GLY A 441 -15.40 -12.63 1.17
CA GLY A 441 -14.55 -12.64 -0.02
C GLY A 441 -13.07 -12.89 0.26
N ALA A 442 -12.62 -12.78 1.53
CA ALA A 442 -11.30 -13.24 1.95
C ALA A 442 -11.11 -14.76 1.80
N TYR A 443 -12.22 -15.51 1.85
CA TYR A 443 -12.23 -16.97 1.81
C TYR A 443 -12.79 -17.50 0.49
N MET A 444 -13.53 -16.66 -0.27
CA MET A 444 -14.29 -17.08 -1.44
C MET A 444 -14.33 -15.99 -2.52
N LYS A 445 -14.81 -16.35 -3.73
CA LYS A 445 -15.09 -15.39 -4.79
C LYS A 445 -16.47 -14.76 -4.50
N VAL A 446 -16.49 -13.49 -4.09
CA VAL A 446 -17.71 -12.68 -3.98
C VAL A 446 -17.69 -11.69 -5.16
N GLU A 447 -18.67 -11.76 -6.04
CA GLU A 447 -18.83 -10.82 -7.16
C GLU A 447 -19.98 -9.86 -6.83
N GLU A 448 -19.75 -8.57 -7.01
CA GLU A 448 -20.71 -7.51 -6.65
C GLU A 448 -21.42 -6.92 -7.87
N ASP A 449 -20.88 -7.05 -9.09
CA ASP A 449 -21.40 -6.42 -10.31
C ASP A 449 -21.90 -7.45 -11.31
N SER A 450 -23.14 -7.30 -11.78
CA SER A 450 -23.67 -7.97 -12.96
C SER A 450 -23.90 -6.99 -14.13
N ALA A 451 -23.95 -7.49 -15.35
CA ALA A 451 -24.11 -6.64 -16.56
C ALA A 451 -25.44 -5.87 -16.62
N ILE A 452 -26.46 -6.29 -15.87
CA ILE A 452 -27.84 -5.74 -15.93
C ILE A 452 -28.22 -4.97 -14.65
N GLY A 453 -27.37 -5.02 -13.64
CA GLY A 453 -27.60 -4.38 -12.34
C GLY A 453 -26.65 -4.93 -11.29
N ARG A 454 -26.81 -4.51 -10.06
CA ARG A 454 -25.97 -4.90 -8.95
C ARG A 454 -26.81 -5.64 -7.92
N ALA A 455 -26.51 -6.93 -7.68
CA ALA A 455 -27.00 -7.64 -6.51
C ALA A 455 -26.25 -7.14 -5.26
N ASP A 456 -26.89 -7.19 -4.10
CA ASP A 456 -26.24 -6.77 -2.86
C ASP A 456 -25.04 -7.67 -2.53
N ALA A 457 -25.13 -8.98 -2.82
CA ALA A 457 -23.97 -9.87 -2.78
C ALA A 457 -24.18 -11.12 -3.65
N VAL A 458 -23.10 -11.64 -4.24
CA VAL A 458 -23.04 -12.95 -4.89
C VAL A 458 -21.93 -13.76 -4.29
N VAL A 459 -22.26 -14.91 -3.68
CA VAL A 459 -21.29 -15.85 -3.11
C VAL A 459 -21.11 -17.03 -4.06
N TYR A 460 -19.90 -17.21 -4.57
CA TYR A 460 -19.55 -18.23 -5.54
C TYR A 460 -18.82 -19.39 -4.88
N MET A 461 -19.45 -20.56 -4.80
CA MET A 461 -18.93 -21.79 -4.22
C MET A 461 -18.52 -22.81 -5.31
N PRO A 462 -17.73 -23.85 -4.98
CA PRO A 462 -17.38 -24.88 -5.95
C PRO A 462 -18.61 -25.49 -6.66
N ASP A 463 -19.67 -25.81 -5.91
CA ASP A 463 -20.84 -26.52 -6.42
C ASP A 463 -22.13 -25.69 -6.48
N ALA A 464 -22.09 -24.43 -5.99
CA ALA A 464 -23.28 -23.58 -5.90
C ALA A 464 -22.94 -22.09 -6.07
N VAL A 465 -23.93 -21.31 -6.49
CA VAL A 465 -23.91 -19.84 -6.51
C VAL A 465 -25.10 -19.32 -5.73
N PHE A 466 -24.85 -18.39 -4.81
CA PHE A 466 -25.86 -17.78 -3.95
C PHE A 466 -25.95 -16.28 -4.25
N VAL A 467 -27.13 -15.82 -4.68
CA VAL A 467 -27.41 -14.39 -4.93
C VAL A 467 -28.27 -13.86 -3.80
N PHE A 468 -27.78 -12.85 -3.12
CA PHE A 468 -28.44 -12.16 -2.02
C PHE A 468 -28.94 -10.79 -2.47
N GLU A 469 -30.17 -10.48 -2.12
CA GLU A 469 -30.78 -9.16 -2.20
C GLU A 469 -31.49 -8.85 -0.89
N LEU A 470 -31.22 -7.66 -0.32
CA LEU A 470 -31.78 -7.25 0.94
C LEU A 470 -32.63 -5.99 0.80
N LYS A 471 -33.71 -5.94 1.53
CA LYS A 471 -34.53 -4.74 1.67
C LYS A 471 -34.41 -4.19 3.09
N TYR A 472 -34.42 -2.90 3.21
CA TYR A 472 -34.45 -2.17 4.46
C TYR A 472 -35.87 -1.68 4.70
N ASP A 473 -36.55 -2.21 5.73
CA ASP A 473 -37.95 -1.94 6.05
C ASP A 473 -38.92 -2.20 4.85
N GLY A 474 -38.58 -3.21 4.02
CA GLY A 474 -39.37 -3.66 2.88
C GLY A 474 -39.91 -5.09 3.06
N SER A 475 -39.73 -5.95 2.03
CA SER A 475 -40.11 -7.38 2.13
C SER A 475 -39.14 -8.31 1.43
N ALA A 476 -39.11 -9.58 1.88
CA ALA A 476 -38.33 -10.63 1.22
C ALA A 476 -38.84 -10.94 -0.18
N GLU A 477 -40.16 -10.81 -0.42
CA GLU A 477 -40.81 -10.98 -1.72
C GLU A 477 -40.34 -9.92 -2.73
N GLU A 478 -40.17 -8.65 -2.29
CA GLU A 478 -39.62 -7.57 -3.12
C GLU A 478 -38.18 -7.84 -3.50
N ALA A 479 -37.38 -8.36 -2.56
CA ALA A 479 -35.99 -8.74 -2.82
C ALA A 479 -35.91 -9.87 -3.88
N ILE A 480 -36.68 -10.94 -3.74
CA ILE A 480 -36.74 -12.05 -4.74
C ILE A 480 -37.17 -11.52 -6.10
N ARG A 481 -38.23 -10.68 -6.15
CA ARG A 481 -38.70 -10.10 -7.40
C ARG A 481 -37.62 -9.28 -8.08
N GLN A 482 -36.85 -8.50 -7.36
CA GLN A 482 -35.74 -7.73 -7.91
C GLN A 482 -34.65 -8.63 -8.51
N ILE A 483 -34.28 -9.75 -7.85
CA ILE A 483 -33.34 -10.74 -8.40
C ILE A 483 -33.86 -11.25 -9.78
N ASP A 484 -35.16 -11.57 -9.87
CA ASP A 484 -35.79 -12.08 -11.09
C ASP A 484 -35.82 -11.01 -12.19
N GLU A 485 -36.35 -9.82 -11.91
CA GLU A 485 -36.49 -8.71 -12.87
C GLU A 485 -35.13 -8.23 -13.42
N LYS A 486 -34.09 -8.23 -12.59
CA LYS A 486 -32.76 -7.83 -12.99
C LYS A 486 -31.91 -8.97 -13.54
N GLY A 487 -32.40 -10.21 -13.46
CA GLY A 487 -31.71 -11.38 -14.01
C GLY A 487 -30.34 -11.64 -13.38
N TYR A 488 -30.18 -11.42 -12.08
CA TYR A 488 -28.87 -11.52 -11.42
C TYR A 488 -28.25 -12.91 -11.48
N LEU A 489 -29.04 -13.98 -11.70
CA LEU A 489 -28.54 -15.35 -11.88
C LEU A 489 -28.12 -15.68 -13.33
N ILE A 490 -28.55 -14.89 -14.33
CA ILE A 490 -28.29 -15.21 -15.75
C ILE A 490 -26.80 -15.48 -16.04
N PRO A 491 -25.82 -14.71 -15.50
CA PRO A 491 -24.40 -14.96 -15.77
C PRO A 491 -23.90 -16.33 -15.31
N TYR A 492 -24.60 -17.01 -14.40
CA TYR A 492 -24.16 -18.25 -13.75
C TYR A 492 -24.89 -19.50 -14.25
N THR A 493 -25.90 -19.35 -15.13
CA THR A 493 -26.70 -20.47 -15.62
C THR A 493 -25.93 -21.49 -16.46
N ALA A 494 -24.80 -21.06 -17.04
CA ALA A 494 -23.96 -21.93 -17.87
C ALA A 494 -22.90 -22.72 -17.07
N ASP A 495 -22.75 -22.45 -15.77
CA ASP A 495 -21.66 -23.01 -14.97
C ASP A 495 -21.94 -24.43 -14.45
N GLY A 496 -23.16 -24.96 -14.66
CA GLY A 496 -23.58 -26.29 -14.21
C GLY A 496 -23.64 -26.43 -12.66
N LYS A 497 -23.75 -25.32 -11.93
CA LYS A 497 -23.82 -25.26 -10.47
C LYS A 497 -25.26 -25.10 -10.00
N ARG A 498 -25.51 -25.48 -8.74
CA ARG A 498 -26.77 -25.15 -8.07
C ARG A 498 -26.88 -23.63 -7.91
N LEU A 499 -28.03 -23.06 -8.21
CA LEU A 499 -28.26 -21.63 -8.14
C LEU A 499 -29.31 -21.32 -7.05
N PHE A 500 -28.96 -20.41 -6.15
CA PHE A 500 -29.86 -20.02 -5.05
C PHE A 500 -30.14 -18.52 -5.11
N LYS A 501 -31.43 -18.16 -4.97
CA LYS A 501 -31.91 -16.80 -4.74
C LYS A 501 -32.24 -16.64 -3.26
N ILE A 502 -31.69 -15.63 -2.62
CA ILE A 502 -31.95 -15.30 -1.23
C ILE A 502 -32.42 -13.86 -1.14
N GLY A 503 -33.72 -13.66 -0.92
CA GLY A 503 -34.29 -12.35 -0.63
C GLY A 503 -34.53 -12.22 0.88
N ALA A 504 -34.07 -11.13 1.48
CA ALA A 504 -34.27 -10.92 2.91
C ALA A 504 -34.71 -9.49 3.23
N ASN A 505 -35.42 -9.31 4.34
CA ASN A 505 -35.79 -8.00 4.86
C ASN A 505 -35.12 -7.73 6.20
N TYR A 506 -34.42 -6.61 6.30
CA TYR A 506 -33.94 -6.05 7.55
C TYR A 506 -34.99 -5.13 8.14
N ASP A 507 -35.34 -5.38 9.40
CA ASP A 507 -36.28 -4.58 10.18
C ASP A 507 -35.52 -3.61 11.09
N SER A 508 -35.65 -2.32 10.82
CA SER A 508 -34.94 -1.27 11.55
C SER A 508 -35.35 -1.17 13.03
N THR A 509 -36.59 -1.61 13.36
CA THR A 509 -37.12 -1.64 14.72
C THR A 509 -36.51 -2.81 15.53
N GLN A 510 -36.47 -3.99 14.93
CA GLN A 510 -35.88 -5.20 15.51
C GLN A 510 -34.35 -5.22 15.37
N ARG A 511 -33.80 -4.40 14.44
CA ARG A 511 -32.38 -4.29 14.14
C ARG A 511 -31.72 -5.61 13.71
N THR A 512 -32.48 -6.41 12.99
CA THR A 512 -32.01 -7.69 12.46
C THR A 512 -32.86 -8.09 11.25
N ILE A 513 -32.49 -9.18 10.59
CA ILE A 513 -33.30 -9.77 9.55
C ILE A 513 -34.60 -10.29 10.17
N SER A 514 -35.74 -9.78 9.71
CA SER A 514 -37.07 -10.19 10.15
C SER A 514 -37.53 -11.47 9.47
N ASN A 515 -37.42 -11.52 8.15
CA ASN A 515 -37.79 -12.66 7.32
C ASN A 515 -36.88 -12.78 6.09
N TRP A 516 -36.87 -13.96 5.48
CA TRP A 516 -36.17 -14.27 4.24
C TRP A 516 -36.90 -15.34 3.44
N ILE A 517 -36.62 -15.37 2.14
CA ILE A 517 -37.10 -16.36 1.19
C ILE A 517 -35.90 -16.94 0.45
N ILE A 518 -35.82 -18.27 0.39
CA ILE A 518 -34.79 -19.00 -0.33
C ILE A 518 -35.47 -19.74 -1.47
N LYS A 519 -34.93 -19.62 -2.68
CA LYS A 519 -35.35 -20.40 -3.86
C LYS A 519 -34.11 -20.99 -4.52
N GLU A 520 -34.16 -22.29 -4.80
CA GLU A 520 -33.21 -23.00 -5.64
C GLU A 520 -33.77 -23.11 -7.06
N GLU A 521 -32.94 -22.86 -8.10
CA GLU A 521 -33.27 -22.95 -9.52
C GLU A 521 -32.50 -24.07 -10.22
#